data_96885d3db1ea244ae483eb73a1084072
#
_entry.id   96885d3db1ea244ae483eb73a1084072
#
_cell.length_a   1.000
_cell.length_b   1.000
_cell.length_c   1.000
_cell.angle_alpha   90.00
_cell.angle_beta   90.00
_cell.angle_gamma   90.00
#
_symmetry.space_group_name_H-M   'P 1'
#
loop_
_entity.id
_entity.type
_entity.pdbx_description
1 polymer ?
#
loop_
_entity_poly.entity_id
_entity_poly.type
_entity_poly.pdbx_seq_one_letter_code
_entity_poly.pdbx_strand_id
1 'polypeptide(L)'
;PLLSTQIQYSFVPESVPAFSAIEMLNTLQGAFPNFSYRSTMLNPTNLRDRPTDWETEVIAHLHDKPALKEVTGERRTPGGEHLLFLARPSRITDAACMQCHSTPSAAPRTMLDKYGPANGFGWAMNDVIGAEFVSVPMSESIARGRALWRSFMTALSVVFAVVLVVLNVMVHVLVTRRL
;
A
#
# COMPACT_ATOMS: atom_id res chain seq x y z
N PRO A 1 -12.79 4.87 -26.87
CA PRO A 1 -12.90 6.06 -27.74
C PRO A 1 -13.84 7.14 -27.15
N LEU A 2 -15.08 6.81 -26.75
CA LEU A 2 -16.06 7.80 -26.28
C LEU A 2 -15.62 8.52 -24.99
N LEU A 3 -15.07 7.80 -24.02
CA LEU A 3 -14.62 8.37 -22.74
C LEU A 3 -13.46 9.36 -22.95
N SER A 4 -12.47 8.99 -23.76
CA SER A 4 -11.33 9.86 -24.07
C SER A 4 -11.77 11.14 -24.80
N THR A 5 -12.72 11.04 -25.71
CA THR A 5 -13.29 12.20 -26.39
C THR A 5 -14.06 13.11 -25.43
N GLN A 6 -14.85 12.54 -24.54
CA GLN A 6 -15.60 13.29 -23.54
C GLN A 6 -14.67 14.04 -22.57
N ILE A 7 -13.61 13.40 -22.11
CA ILE A 7 -12.61 14.01 -21.21
C ILE A 7 -11.94 15.24 -21.85
N GLN A 8 -11.69 15.20 -23.16
CA GLN A 8 -11.11 16.34 -23.87
C GLN A 8 -12.04 17.57 -23.96
N TYR A 9 -13.35 17.35 -24.07
CA TYR A 9 -14.31 18.47 -24.18
C TYR A 9 -14.85 18.95 -22.84
N SER A 10 -14.98 18.03 -21.86
CA SER A 10 -15.49 18.33 -20.53
C SER A 10 -14.78 17.44 -19.52
N PHE A 11 -13.66 17.94 -18.99
CA PHE A 11 -12.90 17.23 -17.99
C PHE A 11 -13.68 17.15 -16.68
N VAL A 12 -14.04 15.93 -16.32
CA VAL A 12 -14.62 15.57 -15.01
C VAL A 12 -13.64 14.59 -14.36
N PRO A 13 -13.03 14.93 -13.22
CA PRO A 13 -12.02 14.06 -12.59
C PRO A 13 -12.49 12.63 -12.40
N GLU A 14 -13.74 12.45 -11.99
CA GLU A 14 -14.38 11.16 -11.74
C GLU A 14 -14.50 10.29 -13.01
N SER A 15 -14.36 10.86 -14.19
CA SER A 15 -14.31 10.11 -15.46
C SER A 15 -12.91 9.60 -15.80
N VAL A 16 -11.87 10.04 -15.06
CA VAL A 16 -10.49 9.55 -15.22
C VAL A 16 -10.33 8.26 -14.40
N PRO A 17 -10.02 7.12 -15.02
CA PRO A 17 -9.95 5.83 -14.31
C PRO A 17 -9.01 5.83 -13.11
N ALA A 18 -7.83 6.45 -13.24
CA ALA A 18 -6.85 6.55 -12.15
C ALA A 18 -7.42 7.36 -10.96
N PHE A 19 -8.08 8.48 -11.21
CA PHE A 19 -8.71 9.28 -10.16
C PHE A 19 -9.82 8.48 -9.45
N SER A 20 -10.72 7.84 -10.20
CA SER A 20 -11.81 7.05 -9.63
C SER A 20 -11.30 5.88 -8.79
N ALA A 21 -10.23 5.21 -9.20
CA ALA A 21 -9.61 4.15 -8.43
C ALA A 21 -9.05 4.66 -7.08
N ILE A 22 -8.39 5.82 -7.09
CA ILE A 22 -7.86 6.46 -5.87
C ILE A 22 -9.00 6.83 -4.93
N GLU A 23 -10.08 7.45 -5.42
CA GLU A 23 -11.25 7.82 -4.59
C GLU A 23 -11.94 6.59 -3.99
N MET A 24 -12.06 5.51 -4.76
CA MET A 24 -12.61 4.25 -4.24
C MET A 24 -11.72 3.68 -3.12
N LEU A 25 -10.41 3.66 -3.30
CA LEU A 25 -9.47 3.18 -2.27
C LEU A 25 -9.47 4.08 -1.03
N ASN A 26 -9.57 5.39 -1.19
CA ASN A 26 -9.74 6.33 -0.08
C ASN A 26 -11.03 6.09 0.71
N THR A 27 -12.11 5.75 0.02
CA THR A 27 -13.39 5.39 0.67
C THR A 27 -13.26 4.08 1.45
N LEU A 28 -12.60 3.08 0.87
CA LEU A 28 -12.33 1.80 1.53
C LEU A 28 -11.42 1.94 2.75
N GLN A 29 -10.50 2.89 2.76
CA GLN A 29 -9.62 3.16 3.90
C GLN A 29 -10.42 3.52 5.16
N GLY A 30 -11.55 4.20 5.03
CA GLY A 30 -12.46 4.46 6.16
C GLY A 30 -13.07 3.19 6.79
N ALA A 31 -13.28 2.15 5.98
CA ALA A 31 -13.77 0.85 6.45
C ALA A 31 -12.65 -0.06 6.98
N PHE A 32 -11.40 0.19 6.59
CA PHE A 32 -10.21 -0.59 6.98
C PHE A 32 -9.13 0.33 7.58
N PRO A 33 -9.31 0.83 8.82
CA PRO A 33 -8.42 1.83 9.43
C PRO A 33 -6.98 1.32 9.65
N ASN A 34 -6.77 0.01 9.64
CA ASN A 34 -5.47 -0.61 9.83
C ASN A 34 -4.63 -0.69 8.54
N PHE A 35 -5.11 -0.06 7.50
CA PHE A 35 -4.41 -0.02 6.22
C PHE A 35 -4.44 1.41 5.68
N SER A 36 -3.36 1.88 5.11
CA SER A 36 -3.35 3.15 4.41
C SER A 36 -2.87 2.97 2.97
N TYR A 37 -3.58 3.61 2.05
CA TYR A 37 -3.22 3.70 0.65
C TYR A 37 -2.97 5.17 0.27
N ARG A 38 -1.91 5.41 -0.46
CA ARG A 38 -1.62 6.72 -1.04
C ARG A 38 -1.03 6.54 -2.44
N SER A 39 -1.58 7.26 -3.40
CA SER A 39 -0.96 7.44 -4.71
C SER A 39 -0.37 8.84 -4.75
N THR A 40 0.95 8.94 -4.90
CA THR A 40 1.65 10.22 -4.86
C THR A 40 2.54 10.41 -6.08
N MET A 41 2.69 11.66 -6.51
CA MET A 41 3.45 12.03 -7.70
C MET A 41 4.34 13.22 -7.41
N LEU A 42 5.57 13.24 -7.97
CA LEU A 42 6.52 14.34 -7.76
C LEU A 42 5.98 15.69 -8.26
N ASN A 43 5.25 15.64 -9.38
CA ASN A 43 4.58 16.82 -9.95
C ASN A 43 3.10 16.48 -10.24
N PRO A 44 2.24 16.42 -9.20
CA PRO A 44 0.86 15.99 -9.36
C PRO A 44 -0.03 17.10 -9.90
N THR A 45 -1.00 16.76 -10.74
CA THR A 45 -2.05 17.69 -11.16
C THR A 45 -2.87 18.21 -9.97
N ASN A 46 -3.22 17.31 -9.06
CA ASN A 46 -3.88 17.66 -7.80
C ASN A 46 -2.83 17.71 -6.68
N LEU A 47 -2.66 18.88 -6.06
CA LEU A 47 -1.62 19.11 -5.04
C LEU A 47 -1.80 18.28 -3.77
N ARG A 48 -2.99 17.72 -3.51
CA ARG A 48 -3.21 16.75 -2.41
C ARG A 48 -2.37 15.48 -2.56
N ASP A 49 -2.00 15.14 -3.81
CA ASP A 49 -1.28 13.92 -4.15
C ASP A 49 0.26 14.10 -4.12
N ARG A 50 0.72 15.22 -3.53
CA ARG A 50 2.15 15.46 -3.29
C ARG A 50 2.71 14.45 -2.30
N PRO A 51 3.91 13.91 -2.56
CA PRO A 51 4.58 13.03 -1.63
C PRO A 51 5.08 13.79 -0.40
N THR A 52 5.16 13.09 0.71
CA THR A 52 5.94 13.48 1.88
C THR A 52 7.43 13.25 1.64
N ASP A 53 8.31 13.73 2.53
CA ASP A 53 9.76 13.61 2.34
C ASP A 53 10.21 12.16 2.16
N TRP A 54 9.73 11.24 3.02
CA TRP A 54 10.09 9.82 2.93
C TRP A 54 9.53 9.14 1.66
N GLU A 55 8.32 9.54 1.20
CA GLU A 55 7.75 9.05 -0.06
C GLU A 55 8.59 9.53 -1.24
N THR A 56 9.07 10.78 -1.19
CA THR A 56 9.96 11.36 -2.20
C THR A 56 11.27 10.57 -2.30
N GLU A 57 11.88 10.19 -1.17
CA GLU A 57 13.09 9.36 -1.15
C GLU A 57 12.85 7.98 -1.80
N VAL A 58 11.71 7.35 -1.50
CA VAL A 58 11.36 6.06 -2.12
C VAL A 58 11.09 6.20 -3.61
N ILE A 59 10.41 7.26 -4.05
CA ILE A 59 10.18 7.53 -5.48
C ILE A 59 11.50 7.77 -6.20
N ALA A 60 12.42 8.54 -5.62
CA ALA A 60 13.76 8.75 -6.18
C ALA A 60 14.52 7.42 -6.33
N HIS A 61 14.46 6.56 -5.32
CA HIS A 61 15.06 5.23 -5.40
C HIS A 61 14.47 4.36 -6.52
N LEU A 62 13.15 4.41 -6.72
CA LEU A 62 12.46 3.70 -7.80
C LEU A 62 12.80 4.29 -9.19
N HIS A 63 13.02 5.61 -9.26
CA HIS A 63 13.44 6.30 -10.47
C HIS A 63 14.87 5.90 -10.87
N ASP A 64 15.79 5.88 -9.91
CA ASP A 64 17.20 5.53 -10.14
C ASP A 64 17.41 4.05 -10.50
N LYS A 65 16.47 3.20 -10.09
CA LYS A 65 16.49 1.75 -10.35
C LYS A 65 15.26 1.29 -11.14
N PRO A 66 15.19 1.60 -12.42
CA PRO A 66 13.99 1.36 -13.24
C PRO A 66 13.60 -0.11 -13.39
N ALA A 67 14.49 -1.05 -13.08
CA ALA A 67 14.19 -2.48 -13.09
C ALA A 67 13.36 -2.93 -11.88
N LEU A 68 13.31 -2.14 -10.80
CA LEU A 68 12.53 -2.45 -9.62
C LEU A 68 11.04 -2.35 -9.94
N LYS A 69 10.31 -3.39 -9.58
CA LYS A 69 8.85 -3.45 -9.68
C LYS A 69 8.16 -2.95 -8.42
N GLU A 70 8.83 -3.09 -7.28
CA GLU A 70 8.34 -2.65 -5.98
C GLU A 70 9.49 -2.52 -4.99
N VAL A 71 9.25 -1.74 -3.94
CA VAL A 71 10.12 -1.58 -2.77
C VAL A 71 9.27 -1.83 -1.53
N THR A 72 9.78 -2.64 -0.61
CA THR A 72 9.19 -2.84 0.72
C THR A 72 10.15 -2.34 1.78
N GLY A 73 9.63 -1.82 2.86
CA GLY A 73 10.45 -1.33 3.97
C GLY A 73 9.62 -1.06 5.21
N GLU A 74 10.34 -0.73 6.26
CA GLU A 74 9.76 -0.33 7.54
C GLU A 74 10.01 1.14 7.78
N ARG A 75 9.07 1.82 8.41
CA ARG A 75 9.23 3.21 8.84
C ARG A 75 8.57 3.45 10.19
N ARG A 76 9.06 4.46 10.88
CA ARG A 76 8.39 5.02 12.06
C ARG A 76 7.67 6.30 11.68
N THR A 77 6.42 6.41 12.12
CA THR A 77 5.71 7.68 12.03
C THR A 77 6.24 8.67 13.08
N PRO A 78 6.02 9.98 12.93
CA PRO A 78 6.32 10.95 14.00
C PRO A 78 5.65 10.60 15.34
N GLY A 79 4.52 9.90 15.32
CA GLY A 79 3.84 9.40 16.51
C GLY A 79 4.45 8.12 17.12
N GLY A 80 5.57 7.61 16.57
CA GLY A 80 6.28 6.43 17.07
C GLY A 80 5.72 5.09 16.60
N GLU A 81 4.68 5.08 15.76
CA GLU A 81 4.11 3.86 15.20
C GLU A 81 5.04 3.24 14.16
N HIS A 82 5.23 1.92 14.22
CA HIS A 82 5.97 1.16 13.21
C HIS A 82 5.02 0.71 12.10
N LEU A 83 5.32 1.13 10.88
CA LEU A 83 4.61 0.73 9.68
C LEU A 83 5.52 -0.11 8.78
N LEU A 84 4.94 -1.16 8.22
CA LEU A 84 5.47 -1.85 7.05
C LEU A 84 4.84 -1.19 5.83
N PHE A 85 5.64 -0.83 4.82
CA PHE A 85 5.13 -0.30 3.57
C PHE A 85 5.58 -1.12 2.36
N LEU A 86 4.75 -1.07 1.32
CA LEU A 86 5.05 -1.49 -0.04
C LEU A 86 4.82 -0.31 -0.95
N ALA A 87 5.79 -0.01 -1.81
CA ALA A 87 5.72 1.03 -2.82
C ALA A 87 5.91 0.44 -4.22
N ARG A 88 5.02 0.79 -5.15
CA ARG A 88 5.12 0.44 -6.57
C ARG A 88 5.25 1.69 -7.41
N PRO A 89 6.17 1.73 -8.40
CA PRO A 89 6.35 2.90 -9.24
C PRO A 89 5.14 3.13 -10.14
N SER A 90 4.66 4.36 -10.17
CA SER A 90 3.68 4.83 -11.15
C SER A 90 4.42 5.29 -12.41
N ARG A 91 4.21 4.58 -13.52
CA ARG A 91 4.86 4.85 -14.80
C ARG A 91 3.86 5.25 -15.86
N ILE A 92 4.28 6.12 -16.75
CA ILE A 92 3.51 6.46 -17.94
C ILE A 92 3.72 5.40 -19.01
N THR A 93 2.81 4.44 -19.07
CA THR A 93 2.85 3.34 -20.06
C THR A 93 1.82 3.51 -21.18
N ASP A 94 0.84 4.40 -21.01
CA ASP A 94 -0.20 4.69 -22.01
C ASP A 94 0.04 6.06 -22.62
N ALA A 95 0.18 6.10 -23.95
CA ALA A 95 0.34 7.34 -24.70
C ALA A 95 -0.88 8.29 -24.55
N ALA A 96 -2.05 7.78 -24.20
CA ALA A 96 -3.23 8.60 -23.93
C ALA A 96 -3.01 9.58 -22.74
N CYS A 97 -2.16 9.23 -21.76
CA CYS A 97 -1.82 10.11 -20.66
C CYS A 97 -1.16 11.42 -21.16
N MET A 98 -0.37 11.32 -22.23
CA MET A 98 0.36 12.45 -22.79
C MET A 98 -0.53 13.49 -23.48
N GLN A 99 -1.77 13.13 -23.81
CA GLN A 99 -2.74 14.08 -24.38
C GLN A 99 -3.07 15.21 -23.40
N CYS A 100 -3.02 14.93 -22.08
CA CYS A 100 -3.31 15.90 -21.04
C CYS A 100 -2.06 16.34 -20.25
N HIS A 101 -1.02 15.49 -20.16
CA HIS A 101 0.09 15.70 -19.24
C HIS A 101 1.43 16.04 -19.90
N SER A 102 1.45 16.16 -21.25
CA SER A 102 2.67 16.57 -21.97
C SER A 102 2.98 18.07 -21.74
N THR A 103 2.03 18.92 -22.09
CA THR A 103 2.15 20.39 -21.93
C THR A 103 0.82 20.99 -21.51
N PRO A 104 0.81 22.18 -20.86
CA PRO A 104 -0.45 22.85 -20.54
C PRO A 104 -1.33 23.14 -21.75
N SER A 105 -0.72 23.43 -22.92
CA SER A 105 -1.45 23.70 -24.16
C SER A 105 -2.14 22.48 -24.76
N ALA A 106 -1.72 21.27 -24.41
CA ALA A 106 -2.35 20.02 -24.84
C ALA A 106 -3.54 19.64 -23.95
N ALA A 107 -3.58 20.13 -22.73
CA ALA A 107 -4.60 19.77 -21.75
C ALA A 107 -5.96 20.40 -22.07
N PRO A 108 -7.06 19.72 -21.69
CA PRO A 108 -8.39 20.29 -21.77
C PRO A 108 -8.50 21.59 -20.96
N ARG A 109 -9.16 22.62 -21.50
CA ARG A 109 -9.32 23.90 -20.82
C ARG A 109 -10.02 23.74 -19.47
N THR A 110 -11.02 22.87 -19.40
CA THR A 110 -11.74 22.57 -18.15
C THR A 110 -10.87 21.90 -17.09
N MET A 111 -9.80 21.19 -17.46
CA MET A 111 -8.78 20.70 -16.54
C MET A 111 -7.91 21.84 -16.01
N LEU A 112 -7.48 22.74 -16.91
CA LEU A 112 -6.69 23.91 -16.53
C LEU A 112 -7.46 24.89 -15.64
N ASP A 113 -8.74 25.09 -15.90
CA ASP A 113 -9.63 25.92 -15.09
C ASP A 113 -9.76 25.37 -13.65
N LYS A 114 -9.70 24.04 -13.48
CA LYS A 114 -9.81 23.38 -12.18
C LYS A 114 -8.50 23.31 -11.42
N TYR A 115 -7.39 22.97 -12.08
CA TYR A 115 -6.11 22.65 -11.43
C TYR A 115 -4.99 23.65 -11.76
N GLY A 116 -5.19 24.52 -12.72
CA GLY A 116 -4.18 25.44 -13.20
C GLY A 116 -3.14 24.80 -14.12
N PRO A 117 -2.25 25.62 -14.72
CA PRO A 117 -1.24 25.16 -15.68
C PRO A 117 0.12 24.84 -15.03
N ALA A 118 0.27 24.96 -13.70
CA ALA A 118 1.58 24.95 -13.05
C ALA A 118 2.11 23.53 -12.76
N ASN A 119 1.23 22.55 -12.59
CA ASN A 119 1.60 21.21 -12.14
C ASN A 119 0.91 20.13 -12.95
N GLY A 120 1.50 18.93 -12.98
CA GLY A 120 0.95 17.76 -13.70
C GLY A 120 1.33 17.72 -15.17
N PHE A 121 2.38 18.42 -15.57
CA PHE A 121 2.85 18.48 -16.96
C PHE A 121 4.33 18.13 -17.08
N GLY A 122 4.80 17.94 -18.33
CA GLY A 122 6.18 17.59 -18.63
C GLY A 122 6.52 16.14 -18.37
N TRP A 123 5.52 15.27 -18.27
CA TRP A 123 5.75 13.85 -18.11
C TRP A 123 6.30 13.23 -19.38
N ALA A 124 7.05 12.14 -19.26
CA ALA A 124 7.60 11.40 -20.38
C ALA A 124 7.16 9.93 -20.37
N MET A 125 7.10 9.32 -21.54
CA MET A 125 6.78 7.89 -21.65
C MET A 125 7.84 7.05 -20.94
N ASN A 126 7.36 6.04 -20.20
CA ASN A 126 8.15 5.13 -19.36
C ASN A 126 8.83 5.76 -18.15
N ASP A 127 8.62 7.06 -17.92
CA ASP A 127 9.16 7.72 -16.73
C ASP A 127 8.41 7.31 -15.46
N VAL A 128 9.12 7.29 -14.34
CA VAL A 128 8.55 7.09 -13.00
C VAL A 128 8.15 8.45 -12.46
N ILE A 129 6.88 8.75 -12.54
CA ILE A 129 6.33 10.05 -12.13
C ILE A 129 5.95 10.10 -10.65
N GLY A 130 5.86 8.94 -9.99
CA GLY A 130 5.43 8.81 -8.61
C GLY A 130 5.42 7.35 -8.16
N ALA A 131 4.69 7.08 -7.09
CA ALA A 131 4.48 5.72 -6.61
C ALA A 131 3.14 5.56 -5.89
N GLU A 132 2.67 4.33 -5.86
CA GLU A 132 1.55 3.88 -5.03
C GLU A 132 2.10 3.24 -3.77
N PHE A 133 1.65 3.72 -2.61
CA PHE A 133 2.07 3.25 -1.31
C PHE A 133 0.92 2.55 -0.59
N VAL A 134 1.18 1.35 -0.11
CA VAL A 134 0.32 0.66 0.86
C VAL A 134 1.10 0.54 2.15
N SER A 135 0.50 0.93 3.28
CA SER A 135 1.15 0.81 4.59
C SER A 135 0.22 0.14 5.58
N VAL A 136 0.80 -0.71 6.44
CA VAL A 136 0.09 -1.42 7.52
C VAL A 136 0.86 -1.31 8.82
N PRO A 137 0.18 -1.15 9.98
CA PRO A 137 0.84 -1.17 11.28
C PRO A 137 1.47 -2.54 11.59
N MET A 138 2.73 -2.56 11.96
CA MET A 138 3.40 -3.79 12.39
C MET A 138 2.83 -4.35 13.70
N SER A 139 2.24 -3.51 14.54
CA SER A 139 1.60 -3.90 15.79
C SER A 139 0.52 -4.97 15.60
N GLU A 140 -0.28 -4.88 14.55
CA GLU A 140 -1.30 -5.85 14.18
C GLU A 140 -0.71 -7.24 13.88
N SER A 141 0.32 -7.28 13.04
CA SER A 141 0.99 -8.52 12.65
C SER A 141 1.67 -9.18 13.84
N ILE A 142 2.32 -8.40 14.70
CA ILE A 142 2.98 -8.87 15.93
C ILE A 142 1.94 -9.36 16.95
N ALA A 143 0.82 -8.67 17.11
CA ALA A 143 -0.24 -9.08 18.02
C ALA A 143 -0.87 -10.42 17.62
N ARG A 144 -1.16 -10.60 16.33
CA ARG A 144 -1.65 -11.88 15.77
C ARG A 144 -0.63 -13.00 15.94
N GLY A 145 0.64 -12.73 15.66
CA GLY A 145 1.72 -13.70 15.86
C GLY A 145 1.85 -14.15 17.32
N ARG A 146 1.78 -13.22 18.27
CA ARG A 146 1.79 -13.55 19.72
C ARG A 146 0.56 -14.35 20.16
N ALA A 147 -0.62 -14.05 19.62
CA ALA A 147 -1.83 -14.80 19.92
C ALA A 147 -1.71 -16.26 19.45
N LEU A 148 -1.27 -16.47 18.21
CA LEU A 148 -1.02 -17.81 17.66
C LEU A 148 0.04 -18.56 18.46
N TRP A 149 1.15 -17.91 18.80
CA TRP A 149 2.21 -18.49 19.62
C TRP A 149 1.69 -18.94 20.99
N ARG A 150 0.92 -18.09 21.68
CA ARG A 150 0.32 -18.45 22.98
C ARG A 150 -0.61 -19.65 22.85
N SER A 151 -1.48 -19.65 21.84
CA SER A 151 -2.38 -20.77 21.58
C SER A 151 -1.64 -22.09 21.31
N PHE A 152 -0.58 -22.01 20.52
CA PHE A 152 0.28 -23.16 20.25
C PHE A 152 0.99 -23.68 21.51
N MET A 153 1.57 -22.79 22.31
CA MET A 153 2.25 -23.15 23.56
C MET A 153 1.29 -23.76 24.60
N THR A 154 0.08 -23.23 24.72
CA THR A 154 -0.94 -23.82 25.61
C THR A 154 -1.36 -25.21 25.16
N ALA A 155 -1.63 -25.40 23.87
CA ALA A 155 -1.97 -26.71 23.33
C ALA A 155 -0.85 -27.74 23.57
N LEU A 156 0.40 -27.35 23.30
CA LEU A 156 1.57 -28.20 23.53
C LEU A 156 1.73 -28.58 25.01
N SER A 157 1.54 -27.60 25.91
CA SER A 157 1.61 -27.85 27.36
C SER A 157 0.54 -28.80 27.84
N VAL A 158 -0.69 -28.69 27.32
CA VAL A 158 -1.79 -29.62 27.64
C VAL A 158 -1.45 -31.04 27.17
N VAL A 159 -0.99 -31.19 25.92
CA VAL A 159 -0.59 -32.50 25.40
C VAL A 159 0.53 -33.11 26.25
N PHE A 160 1.54 -32.32 26.59
CA PHE A 160 2.64 -32.80 27.44
C PHE A 160 2.16 -33.21 28.84
N ALA A 161 1.29 -32.45 29.45
CA ALA A 161 0.71 -32.77 30.75
C ALA A 161 -0.09 -34.09 30.69
N VAL A 162 -0.91 -34.27 29.64
CA VAL A 162 -1.67 -35.54 29.43
C VAL A 162 -0.71 -36.74 29.29
N VAL A 163 0.32 -36.61 28.46
CA VAL A 163 1.33 -37.65 28.29
C VAL A 163 2.01 -38.02 29.60
N LEU A 164 2.41 -37.03 30.41
CA LEU A 164 3.02 -37.28 31.72
C LEU A 164 2.07 -38.00 32.67
N VAL A 165 0.79 -37.60 32.71
CA VAL A 165 -0.22 -38.27 33.54
C VAL A 165 -0.39 -39.71 33.11
N VAL A 166 -0.53 -39.96 31.79
CA VAL A 166 -0.68 -41.32 31.26
C VAL A 166 0.54 -42.19 31.59
N LEU A 167 1.75 -41.65 31.42
CA LEU A 167 2.99 -42.39 31.75
C LEU A 167 3.07 -42.68 33.26
N ASN A 168 2.72 -41.74 34.11
CA ASN A 168 2.72 -41.90 35.57
C ASN A 168 1.72 -42.98 36.00
N VAL A 169 0.51 -42.94 35.46
CA VAL A 169 -0.51 -43.97 35.72
C VAL A 169 -0.05 -45.33 35.24
N MET A 170 0.54 -45.41 34.05
CA MET A 170 1.05 -46.65 33.50
C MET A 170 2.17 -47.26 34.35
N VAL A 171 3.13 -46.44 34.78
CA VAL A 171 4.20 -46.86 35.70
C VAL A 171 3.62 -47.34 37.04
N HIS A 172 2.69 -46.61 37.61
CA HIS A 172 2.04 -46.97 38.86
C HIS A 172 1.30 -48.33 38.74
N VAL A 173 0.51 -48.54 37.69
CA VAL A 173 -0.25 -49.78 37.48
C VAL A 173 0.65 -50.96 37.19
N LEU A 174 1.67 -50.83 36.36
CA LEU A 174 2.54 -51.89 35.92
C LEU A 174 3.61 -52.30 36.95
N VAL A 175 4.15 -51.32 37.68
CA VAL A 175 5.26 -51.54 38.61
C VAL A 175 4.75 -51.70 40.05
N THR A 176 3.95 -50.74 40.55
CA THR A 176 3.60 -50.67 41.98
C THR A 176 2.50 -51.66 42.39
N ARG A 177 1.63 -52.12 41.48
CA ARG A 177 0.60 -53.14 41.73
C ARG A 177 1.09 -54.58 41.59
N ARG A 178 2.32 -54.81 41.10
CA ARG A 178 2.90 -56.15 40.97
C ARG A 178 3.90 -56.50 42.06
N LEU A 179 4.22 -55.53 42.97
CA LEU A 179 4.91 -55.72 44.22
C LEU A 179 3.90 -55.85 45.37
#